data_bfd286e144578c4e0c57cbcbee411efa
#
_entry.id   bfd286e144578c4e0c57cbcbee411efa
#
_cell.length_a   1.000
_cell.length_b   1.000
_cell.length_c   1.000
_cell.angle_alpha   90.00
_cell.angle_beta   90.00
_cell.angle_gamma   90.00
#
_symmetry.space_group_name_H-M   'P 1'
#
loop_
_entity.id
_entity.type
_entity.pdbx_description
1 polymer ?
#
loop_
_entity_poly.entity_id
_entity_poly.type
_entity_poly.pdbx_seq_one_letter_code
_entity_poly.pdbx_strand_id
1 'polypeptide(L)'
;MTNPKQEIFWVLRAQSGDKTAFDELLKTVQQPLFRYIYRLVGEHALAEDILQEVFIIIYRKIRWLENAKLFRAWAYRIASRETFRRLKKEKRWTEQVRDENFLETISVKSAEAMYSPELITEIPKLLEQVSPASRAVLILHYLDEMPLSEVAEILDVSVGTAKSRLAYGLESLRRKLKKET
;
A
#
# COMPACT_ATOMS: atom_id res chain seq x y z
N MET A 1 -17.98 -7.67 -2.20
CA MET A 1 -17.68 -6.22 -2.07
C MET A 1 -18.66 -5.62 -1.09
N THR A 2 -18.18 -4.96 -0.05
CA THR A 2 -19.05 -4.32 0.94
C THR A 2 -19.69 -3.08 0.32
N ASN A 3 -20.99 -2.88 0.60
CA ASN A 3 -21.70 -1.68 0.14
C ASN A 3 -21.09 -0.44 0.81
N PRO A 4 -20.66 0.60 0.06
CA PRO A 4 -20.07 1.81 0.63
C PRO A 4 -20.93 2.49 1.70
N LYS A 5 -22.26 2.45 1.56
CA LYS A 5 -23.19 2.99 2.58
C LYS A 5 -23.12 2.19 3.88
N GLN A 6 -22.97 0.87 3.80
CA GLN A 6 -22.86 -0.01 4.97
C GLN A 6 -21.54 0.25 5.71
N GLU A 7 -20.44 0.47 4.99
CA GLU A 7 -19.15 0.79 5.60
C GLU A 7 -19.20 2.12 6.35
N ILE A 8 -19.77 3.16 5.75
CA ILE A 8 -19.98 4.44 6.43
C ILE A 8 -20.81 4.27 7.71
N PHE A 9 -21.87 3.48 7.66
CA PHE A 9 -22.71 3.20 8.83
C PHE A 9 -21.90 2.52 9.95
N TRP A 10 -21.07 1.52 9.63
CA TRP A 10 -20.22 0.88 10.62
C TRP A 10 -19.17 1.84 11.19
N VAL A 11 -18.58 2.72 10.38
CA VAL A 11 -17.64 3.73 10.88
C VAL A 11 -18.31 4.62 11.93
N LEU A 12 -19.48 5.18 11.62
CA LEU A 12 -20.21 6.06 12.54
C LEU A 12 -20.59 5.35 13.85
N ARG A 13 -21.03 4.11 13.80
CA ARG A 13 -21.33 3.31 14.98
C ARG A 13 -20.07 2.96 15.79
N ALA A 14 -18.99 2.59 15.13
CA ALA A 14 -17.71 2.32 15.78
C ALA A 14 -17.16 3.56 16.49
N GLN A 15 -17.31 4.75 15.89
CA GLN A 15 -16.99 6.03 16.52
C GLN A 15 -17.77 6.31 17.80
N SER A 16 -19.02 5.83 17.85
CA SER A 16 -19.88 5.90 19.04
C SER A 16 -19.60 4.80 20.09
N GLY A 17 -18.59 3.97 19.87
CA GLY A 17 -18.16 2.92 20.80
C GLY A 17 -18.81 1.56 20.60
N ASP A 18 -19.53 1.33 19.50
CA ASP A 18 -20.12 0.04 19.15
C ASP A 18 -19.02 -0.94 18.70
N LYS A 19 -18.71 -1.91 19.56
CA LYS A 19 -17.69 -2.93 19.30
C LYS A 19 -18.07 -3.85 18.14
N THR A 20 -19.34 -4.23 18.03
CA THR A 20 -19.81 -5.12 16.96
C THR A 20 -19.65 -4.44 15.59
N ALA A 21 -20.02 -3.17 15.49
CA ALA A 21 -19.84 -2.39 14.27
C ALA A 21 -18.34 -2.23 13.93
N PHE A 22 -17.48 -2.07 14.92
CA PHE A 22 -16.03 -2.02 14.74
C PHE A 22 -15.48 -3.35 14.19
N ASP A 23 -15.89 -4.49 14.75
CA ASP A 23 -15.48 -5.81 14.28
C ASP A 23 -15.91 -6.05 12.83
N GLU A 24 -17.17 -5.71 12.47
CA GLU A 24 -17.65 -5.80 11.08
C GLU A 24 -16.84 -4.88 10.15
N LEU A 25 -16.49 -3.69 10.60
CA LEU A 25 -15.67 -2.76 9.84
C LEU A 25 -14.27 -3.33 9.58
N LEU A 26 -13.61 -3.90 10.59
CA LEU A 26 -12.29 -4.53 10.43
C LEU A 26 -12.31 -5.68 9.43
N LYS A 27 -13.34 -6.52 9.45
CA LYS A 27 -13.51 -7.62 8.48
C LYS A 27 -13.47 -7.12 7.03
N THR A 28 -13.94 -5.91 6.75
CA THR A 28 -13.95 -5.35 5.38
C THR A 28 -12.56 -5.02 4.85
N VAL A 29 -11.63 -4.67 5.74
CA VAL A 29 -10.28 -4.21 5.37
C VAL A 29 -9.17 -5.20 5.74
N GLN A 30 -9.45 -6.22 6.56
CA GLN A 30 -8.44 -7.17 7.04
C GLN A 30 -7.67 -7.82 5.90
N GLN A 31 -8.35 -8.49 4.99
CA GLN A 31 -7.71 -9.19 3.87
C GLN A 31 -7.01 -8.25 2.87
N PRO A 32 -7.61 -7.13 2.44
CA PRO A 32 -6.93 -6.15 1.61
C PRO A 32 -5.66 -5.60 2.25
N LEU A 33 -5.72 -5.16 3.52
CA LEU A 33 -4.57 -4.62 4.23
C LEU A 33 -3.48 -5.67 4.45
N PHE A 34 -3.86 -6.91 4.83
CA PHE A 34 -2.92 -8.01 4.96
C PHE A 34 -2.14 -8.24 3.66
N ARG A 35 -2.85 -8.38 2.52
CA ARG A 35 -2.21 -8.57 1.22
C ARG A 35 -1.27 -7.43 0.85
N TYR A 36 -1.68 -6.20 1.09
CA TYR A 36 -0.85 -5.01 0.87
C TYR A 36 0.43 -5.05 1.71
N ILE A 37 0.31 -5.26 3.02
CA ILE A 37 1.44 -5.34 3.95
C ILE A 37 2.36 -6.51 3.56
N TYR A 38 1.80 -7.71 3.33
CA TYR A 38 2.57 -8.90 2.96
C TYR A 38 3.39 -8.67 1.68
N ARG A 39 2.80 -8.08 0.65
CA ARG A 39 3.51 -7.74 -0.59
C ARG A 39 4.63 -6.72 -0.39
N LEU A 40 4.53 -5.88 0.64
CA LEU A 40 5.59 -4.92 0.98
C LEU A 40 6.76 -5.58 1.75
N VAL A 41 6.45 -6.47 2.70
CA VAL A 41 7.48 -7.03 3.61
C VAL A 41 8.02 -8.38 3.15
N GLY A 42 7.24 -9.18 2.41
CA GLY A 42 7.62 -10.50 1.90
C GLY A 42 7.59 -11.63 2.96
N GLU A 43 7.20 -11.33 4.21
CA GLU A 43 7.22 -12.28 5.32
C GLU A 43 5.85 -12.32 6.01
N HIS A 44 5.27 -13.52 6.12
CA HIS A 44 3.90 -13.70 6.62
C HIS A 44 3.73 -13.29 8.08
N ALA A 45 4.60 -13.77 8.96
CA ALA A 45 4.54 -13.47 10.38
C ALA A 45 4.70 -11.95 10.65
N LEU A 46 5.65 -11.31 9.97
CA LEU A 46 5.85 -9.87 10.06
C LEU A 46 4.62 -9.09 9.56
N ALA A 47 3.98 -9.57 8.50
CA ALA A 47 2.76 -8.93 7.97
C ALA A 47 1.58 -9.02 8.96
N GLU A 48 1.44 -10.17 9.64
CA GLU A 48 0.43 -10.35 10.70
C GLU A 48 0.68 -9.41 11.88
N ASP A 49 1.92 -9.33 12.35
CA ASP A 49 2.31 -8.43 13.44
C ASP A 49 1.99 -6.96 13.11
N ILE A 50 2.36 -6.52 11.91
CA ILE A 50 2.07 -5.16 11.45
C ILE A 50 0.56 -4.93 11.34
N LEU A 51 -0.20 -5.88 10.82
CA LEU A 51 -1.65 -5.75 10.71
C LEU A 51 -2.32 -5.61 12.08
N GLN A 52 -1.86 -6.36 13.07
CA GLN A 52 -2.35 -6.23 14.45
C GLN A 52 -2.06 -4.83 15.02
N GLU A 53 -0.83 -4.30 14.84
CA GLU A 53 -0.48 -2.93 15.22
C GLU A 53 -1.38 -1.91 14.52
N VAL A 54 -1.65 -2.08 13.23
CA VAL A 54 -2.55 -1.24 12.43
C VAL A 54 -3.97 -1.24 13.03
N PHE A 55 -4.51 -2.39 13.39
CA PHE A 55 -5.85 -2.50 13.98
C PHE A 55 -5.93 -1.83 15.34
N ILE A 56 -4.90 -1.95 16.17
CA ILE A 56 -4.82 -1.24 17.45
C ILE A 56 -4.84 0.29 17.22
N ILE A 57 -4.11 0.78 16.22
CA ILE A 57 -4.09 2.21 15.88
C ILE A 57 -5.45 2.66 15.36
N ILE A 58 -6.09 1.89 14.47
CA ILE A 58 -7.43 2.16 13.96
C ILE A 58 -8.42 2.25 15.13
N TYR A 59 -8.43 1.27 16.05
CA TYR A 59 -9.29 1.26 17.23
C TYR A 59 -9.15 2.53 18.06
N ARG A 60 -7.91 2.92 18.34
CA ARG A 60 -7.61 4.10 19.15
C ARG A 60 -7.99 5.41 18.47
N LYS A 61 -7.90 5.47 17.13
CA LYS A 61 -8.00 6.73 16.38
C LYS A 61 -9.28 6.90 15.56
N ILE A 62 -10.13 5.88 15.44
CA ILE A 62 -11.31 5.93 14.57
C ILE A 62 -12.27 7.08 14.94
N ARG A 63 -12.32 7.45 16.22
CA ARG A 63 -13.15 8.57 16.71
C ARG A 63 -12.77 9.92 16.13
N TRP A 64 -11.54 10.08 15.66
CA TRP A 64 -11.02 11.32 15.06
C TRP A 64 -11.06 11.31 13.53
N LEU A 65 -11.59 10.25 12.92
CA LEU A 65 -11.79 10.23 11.47
C LEU A 65 -12.99 11.13 11.12
N GLU A 66 -12.70 12.34 10.61
CA GLU A 66 -13.71 13.35 10.31
C GLU A 66 -14.68 12.91 9.18
N ASN A 67 -14.17 12.23 8.16
CA ASN A 67 -14.95 11.79 7.03
C ASN A 67 -14.98 10.27 6.94
N ALA A 68 -16.13 9.67 7.31
CA ALA A 68 -16.32 8.22 7.28
C ALA A 68 -16.13 7.59 5.89
N LYS A 69 -16.32 8.35 4.81
CA LYS A 69 -16.09 7.87 3.42
C LYS A 69 -14.62 7.61 3.13
N LEU A 70 -13.72 8.24 3.86
CA LEU A 70 -12.27 8.10 3.69
C LEU A 70 -11.66 6.97 4.53
N PHE A 71 -12.49 6.14 5.18
CA PHE A 71 -12.01 5.10 6.09
C PHE A 71 -10.98 4.19 5.42
N ARG A 72 -11.22 3.70 4.21
CA ARG A 72 -10.27 2.81 3.50
C ARG A 72 -8.94 3.49 3.24
N ALA A 73 -8.96 4.66 2.62
CA ALA A 73 -7.73 5.41 2.35
C ALA A 73 -6.97 5.72 3.64
N TRP A 74 -7.69 6.09 4.71
CA TRP A 74 -7.11 6.32 6.02
C TRP A 74 -6.50 5.06 6.64
N ALA A 75 -7.16 3.90 6.53
CA ALA A 75 -6.64 2.61 7.00
C ALA A 75 -5.38 2.20 6.23
N TYR A 76 -5.36 2.34 4.90
CA TYR A 76 -4.18 2.12 4.08
C TYR A 76 -3.02 3.08 4.42
N ARG A 77 -3.32 4.35 4.74
CA ARG A 77 -2.30 5.31 5.20
C ARG A 77 -1.65 4.86 6.51
N ILE A 78 -2.44 4.36 7.46
CA ILE A 78 -1.92 3.79 8.71
C ILE A 78 -1.04 2.58 8.40
N ALA A 79 -1.53 1.64 7.58
CA ALA A 79 -0.80 0.44 7.19
C ALA A 79 0.54 0.78 6.52
N SER A 80 0.55 1.74 5.58
CA SER A 80 1.76 2.20 4.91
C SER A 80 2.79 2.76 5.89
N ARG A 81 2.35 3.64 6.80
CA ARG A 81 3.23 4.27 7.81
C ARG A 81 3.84 3.23 8.75
N GLU A 82 3.04 2.28 9.25
CA GLU A 82 3.53 1.25 10.15
C GLU A 82 4.47 0.27 9.43
N THR A 83 4.14 -0.13 8.21
CA THR A 83 5.01 -0.99 7.40
C THR A 83 6.35 -0.31 7.12
N PHE A 84 6.35 0.95 6.70
CA PHE A 84 7.60 1.68 6.46
C PHE A 84 8.40 1.90 7.74
N ARG A 85 7.75 2.19 8.86
CA ARG A 85 8.40 2.29 10.17
C ARG A 85 9.12 0.99 10.54
N ARG A 86 8.46 -0.16 10.31
CA ARG A 86 9.02 -1.49 10.61
C ARG A 86 10.20 -1.82 9.69
N LEU A 87 10.05 -1.64 8.37
CA LEU A 87 11.11 -1.87 7.39
C LEU A 87 12.36 -1.02 7.68
N LYS A 88 12.17 0.25 8.07
CA LYS A 88 13.28 1.12 8.46
C LYS A 88 14.02 0.62 9.70
N LYS A 89 13.28 0.14 10.71
CA LYS A 89 13.87 -0.42 11.94
C LYS A 89 14.70 -1.68 11.65
N GLU A 90 14.27 -2.53 10.73
CA GLU A 90 14.95 -3.76 10.35
C GLU A 90 16.13 -3.57 9.38
N LYS A 91 16.54 -2.33 9.09
CA LYS A 91 17.60 -1.96 8.14
C LYS A 91 17.36 -2.38 6.69
N ARG A 92 16.25 -3.03 6.36
CA ARG A 92 15.87 -3.43 4.99
C ARG A 92 15.61 -2.21 4.07
N TRP A 93 15.40 -1.04 4.67
CA TRP A 93 15.15 0.23 3.97
C TRP A 93 16.42 0.90 3.43
N THR A 94 17.54 0.81 4.17
CA THR A 94 18.71 1.70 3.97
C THR A 94 19.49 1.40 2.69
N GLU A 95 19.50 0.15 2.23
CA GLU A 95 20.24 -0.23 1.02
C GLU A 95 19.47 0.09 -0.27
N GLN A 96 18.14 0.09 -0.23
CA GLN A 96 17.29 0.34 -1.39
C GLN A 96 16.92 1.81 -1.63
N VAL A 97 16.99 2.67 -0.58
CA VAL A 97 16.71 4.11 -0.67
C VAL A 97 17.84 4.90 -1.34
N ARG A 98 19.06 4.37 -1.37
CA ARG A 98 20.19 5.03 -2.07
C ARG A 98 19.93 5.22 -3.57
N ASP A 99 19.14 4.32 -4.20
CA ASP A 99 18.80 4.42 -5.62
C ASP A 99 17.68 5.43 -5.94
N GLU A 100 16.88 5.86 -4.95
CA GLU A 100 15.76 6.79 -5.18
C GLU A 100 16.18 8.26 -5.29
N ASN A 101 17.33 8.65 -4.75
CA ASN A 101 17.87 10.04 -4.90
C ASN A 101 18.24 10.38 -6.36
N PHE A 102 18.18 9.41 -7.28
CA PHE A 102 18.43 9.60 -8.71
C PHE A 102 17.17 9.98 -9.51
N LEU A 103 16.01 10.14 -8.84
CA LEU A 103 14.68 10.26 -9.47
C LEU A 103 14.35 11.61 -10.12
N GLU A 104 15.21 12.61 -10.01
CA GLU A 104 14.92 13.94 -10.60
C GLU A 104 15.01 13.99 -12.13
N THR A 105 15.46 12.92 -12.81
CA THR A 105 15.81 12.98 -14.24
C THR A 105 15.02 12.05 -15.16
N ILE A 106 14.01 11.29 -14.68
CA ILE A 106 13.28 10.35 -15.55
C ILE A 106 12.01 10.99 -16.11
N SER A 107 12.04 11.30 -17.42
CA SER A 107 10.88 11.69 -18.20
C SER A 107 9.87 10.53 -18.28
N VAL A 108 8.66 10.76 -17.78
CA VAL A 108 7.54 9.80 -17.83
C VAL A 108 7.04 9.67 -19.26
N LYS A 109 7.63 8.78 -20.05
CA LYS A 109 6.98 8.29 -21.27
C LYS A 109 6.03 7.16 -20.89
N SER A 110 4.78 7.39 -21.24
CA SER A 110 3.62 6.48 -21.23
C SER A 110 3.91 5.02 -20.89
N ALA A 111 3.44 4.56 -19.75
CA ALA A 111 3.43 3.15 -19.36
C ALA A 111 2.04 2.57 -19.68
N GLU A 112 1.72 2.41 -20.97
CA GLU A 112 0.60 1.59 -21.40
C GLU A 112 1.07 0.17 -21.68
N ALA A 113 0.35 -0.76 -21.06
CA ALA A 113 0.24 -2.18 -21.37
C ALA A 113 1.49 -3.07 -21.25
N MET A 114 1.46 -3.93 -20.25
CA MET A 114 1.83 -5.35 -20.41
C MET A 114 1.21 -6.17 -19.28
N TYR A 115 0.02 -6.67 -19.52
CA TYR A 115 -0.55 -7.73 -18.68
C TYR A 115 -0.36 -9.06 -19.44
N SER A 116 0.60 -9.89 -19.01
CA SER A 116 0.58 -11.31 -19.35
C SER A 116 0.20 -12.10 -18.07
N PRO A 117 -0.63 -13.15 -18.18
CA PRO A 117 -1.05 -13.97 -17.03
C PRO A 117 0.12 -14.62 -16.29
N GLU A 118 1.24 -14.88 -16.98
CA GLU A 118 2.45 -15.49 -16.42
C GLU A 118 3.17 -14.55 -15.44
N LEU A 119 3.11 -13.24 -15.67
CA LEU A 119 3.67 -12.23 -14.77
C LEU A 119 2.99 -12.20 -13.41
N ILE A 120 1.72 -12.58 -13.31
CA ILE A 120 0.95 -12.51 -12.05
C ILE A 120 1.54 -13.43 -10.98
N THR A 121 2.08 -14.59 -11.37
CA THR A 121 2.70 -15.56 -10.44
C THR A 121 4.10 -15.15 -9.98
N GLU A 122 4.81 -14.35 -10.77
CA GLU A 122 6.17 -13.90 -10.46
C GLU A 122 6.22 -12.51 -9.80
N ILE A 123 5.12 -11.76 -9.85
CA ILE A 123 5.01 -10.40 -9.26
C ILE A 123 5.58 -10.31 -7.84
N PRO A 124 5.30 -11.21 -6.88
CA PRO A 124 5.83 -11.09 -5.53
C PRO A 124 7.36 -11.07 -5.49
N LYS A 125 8.02 -11.98 -6.20
CA LYS A 125 9.49 -12.05 -6.26
C LYS A 125 10.11 -10.84 -6.98
N LEU A 126 9.48 -10.38 -8.04
CA LEU A 126 9.91 -9.20 -8.78
C LEU A 126 9.76 -7.92 -7.96
N LEU A 127 8.68 -7.82 -7.18
CA LEU A 127 8.43 -6.69 -6.29
C LEU A 127 9.47 -6.58 -5.17
N GLU A 128 10.01 -7.67 -4.66
CA GLU A 128 11.06 -7.65 -3.63
C GLU A 128 12.32 -6.88 -4.07
N GLN A 129 12.54 -6.78 -5.36
CA GLN A 129 13.69 -6.11 -5.96
C GLN A 129 13.45 -4.61 -6.25
N VAL A 130 12.24 -4.14 -6.02
CA VAL A 130 11.87 -2.73 -6.15
C VAL A 130 11.92 -2.08 -4.77
N SER A 131 12.37 -0.81 -4.69
CA SER A 131 12.39 -0.10 -3.42
C SER A 131 11.02 -0.10 -2.74
N PRO A 132 10.94 -0.16 -1.41
CA PRO A 132 9.66 -0.23 -0.70
C PRO A 132 8.69 0.90 -1.06
N ALA A 133 9.19 2.11 -1.31
CA ALA A 133 8.36 3.27 -1.66
C ALA A 133 7.77 3.14 -3.07
N SER A 134 8.56 2.73 -4.07
CA SER A 134 8.08 2.47 -5.43
C SER A 134 7.21 1.21 -5.48
N ARG A 135 7.55 0.18 -4.70
CA ARG A 135 6.75 -1.03 -4.53
C ARG A 135 5.34 -0.71 -4.02
N ALA A 136 5.22 0.15 -3.01
CA ALA A 136 3.93 0.58 -2.48
C ALA A 136 3.05 1.24 -3.55
N VAL A 137 3.63 2.11 -4.38
CA VAL A 137 2.89 2.75 -5.49
C VAL A 137 2.43 1.70 -6.50
N LEU A 138 3.30 0.76 -6.88
CA LEU A 138 2.94 -0.33 -7.81
C LEU A 138 1.79 -1.19 -7.28
N ILE A 139 1.85 -1.58 -5.99
CA ILE A 139 0.82 -2.42 -5.38
C ILE A 139 -0.52 -1.68 -5.35
N LEU A 140 -0.55 -0.48 -4.80
CA LEU A 140 -1.79 0.28 -4.66
C LEU A 140 -2.41 0.61 -6.01
N HIS A 141 -1.59 0.97 -7.01
CA HIS A 141 -2.09 1.38 -8.32
C HIS A 141 -2.52 0.20 -9.20
N TYR A 142 -1.67 -0.84 -9.33
CA TYR A 142 -1.93 -1.95 -10.25
C TYR A 142 -2.64 -3.14 -9.63
N LEU A 143 -2.40 -3.44 -8.34
CA LEU A 143 -2.96 -4.64 -7.71
C LEU A 143 -4.20 -4.32 -6.87
N ASP A 144 -4.29 -3.11 -6.32
CA ASP A 144 -5.44 -2.64 -5.56
C ASP A 144 -6.28 -1.61 -6.37
N GLU A 145 -5.92 -1.39 -7.66
CA GLU A 145 -6.66 -0.61 -8.68
C GLU A 145 -6.97 0.84 -8.26
N MET A 146 -6.12 1.44 -7.42
CA MET A 146 -6.33 2.80 -6.94
C MET A 146 -5.80 3.85 -7.93
N PRO A 147 -6.51 4.96 -8.16
CA PRO A 147 -5.99 6.06 -8.95
C PRO A 147 -4.77 6.70 -8.28
N LEU A 148 -3.80 7.19 -9.06
CA LEU A 148 -2.56 7.76 -8.52
C LEU A 148 -2.77 8.95 -7.58
N SER A 149 -3.86 9.69 -7.72
CA SER A 149 -4.24 10.75 -6.77
C SER A 149 -4.51 10.19 -5.38
N GLU A 150 -5.25 9.08 -5.29
CA GLU A 150 -5.54 8.39 -4.03
C GLU A 150 -4.29 7.74 -3.44
N VAL A 151 -3.47 7.10 -4.29
CA VAL A 151 -2.17 6.55 -3.89
C VAL A 151 -1.27 7.63 -3.28
N ALA A 152 -1.23 8.81 -3.88
CA ALA A 152 -0.45 9.94 -3.38
C ALA A 152 -0.96 10.40 -1.99
N GLU A 153 -2.27 10.47 -1.80
CA GLU A 153 -2.88 10.78 -0.50
C GLU A 153 -2.57 9.72 0.56
N ILE A 154 -2.67 8.42 0.21
CA ILE A 154 -2.35 7.30 1.12
C ILE A 154 -0.89 7.35 1.56
N LEU A 155 0.02 7.59 0.63
CA LEU A 155 1.47 7.58 0.88
C LEU A 155 2.02 8.93 1.39
N ASP A 156 1.16 9.95 1.51
CA ASP A 156 1.50 11.30 1.98
C ASP A 156 2.60 11.96 1.12
N VAL A 157 2.43 11.88 -0.20
CA VAL A 157 3.35 12.44 -1.20
C VAL A 157 2.59 13.23 -2.26
N SER A 158 3.32 14.03 -3.07
CA SER A 158 2.70 14.68 -4.23
C SER A 158 2.32 13.65 -5.32
N VAL A 159 1.34 13.97 -6.15
CA VAL A 159 1.00 13.15 -7.32
C VAL A 159 2.19 13.01 -8.27
N GLY A 160 3.00 14.07 -8.40
CA GLY A 160 4.25 14.04 -9.16
C GLY A 160 5.23 13.00 -8.62
N THR A 161 5.42 12.95 -7.28
CA THR A 161 6.25 11.94 -6.61
C THR A 161 5.69 10.53 -6.82
N ALA A 162 4.38 10.34 -6.72
CA ALA A 162 3.75 9.03 -6.98
C ALA A 162 4.00 8.58 -8.43
N LYS A 163 3.86 9.48 -9.42
CA LYS A 163 4.19 9.19 -10.83
C LYS A 163 5.65 8.80 -11.03
N SER A 164 6.58 9.54 -10.43
CA SER A 164 8.01 9.24 -10.53
C SER A 164 8.36 7.89 -9.92
N ARG A 165 7.81 7.57 -8.73
CA ARG A 165 7.98 6.26 -8.09
C ARG A 165 7.38 5.12 -8.90
N LEU A 166 6.24 5.34 -9.56
CA LEU A 166 5.62 4.39 -10.46
C LEU A 166 6.55 4.09 -11.66
N ALA A 167 7.04 5.14 -12.33
CA ALA A 167 7.95 5.01 -13.48
C ALA A 167 9.24 4.28 -13.10
N TYR A 168 9.85 4.64 -11.96
CA TYR A 168 11.05 3.96 -11.45
C TYR A 168 10.79 2.48 -11.14
N GLY A 169 9.70 2.19 -10.46
CA GLY A 169 9.31 0.81 -10.14
C GLY A 169 9.14 -0.05 -11.40
N LEU A 170 8.42 0.46 -12.41
CA LEU A 170 8.25 -0.23 -13.70
C LEU A 170 9.57 -0.43 -14.44
N GLU A 171 10.44 0.57 -14.45
CA GLU A 171 11.76 0.45 -15.09
C GLU A 171 12.64 -0.57 -14.35
N SER A 172 12.58 -0.60 -13.01
CA SER A 172 13.27 -1.62 -12.22
C SER A 172 12.81 -3.03 -12.58
N LEU A 173 11.51 -3.26 -12.69
CA LEU A 173 10.94 -4.55 -13.12
C LEU A 173 11.38 -4.92 -14.55
N ARG A 174 11.31 -3.97 -15.51
CA ARG A 174 11.74 -4.21 -16.91
C ARG A 174 13.21 -4.61 -17.01
N ARG A 175 14.10 -3.96 -16.26
CA ARG A 175 15.53 -4.30 -16.26
C ARG A 175 15.80 -5.72 -15.77
N LYS A 176 15.00 -6.20 -14.83
CA LYS A 176 15.13 -7.57 -14.28
C LYS A 176 14.63 -8.62 -15.25
N LEU A 177 13.44 -8.43 -15.82
CA LEU A 177 12.90 -9.34 -16.83
C LEU A 177 13.84 -9.53 -18.04
N LYS A 178 14.55 -8.46 -18.47
CA LYS A 178 15.55 -8.55 -19.54
C LYS A 178 16.83 -9.30 -19.18
N LYS A 179 17.14 -9.50 -17.90
CA LYS A 179 18.33 -10.24 -17.44
C LYS A 179 18.07 -11.73 -17.26
N GLU A 180 16.80 -12.12 -17.17
CA GLU A 180 16.39 -13.52 -17.01
C GLU A 180 16.03 -14.20 -18.34
N THR A 181 16.02 -13.43 -19.46
CA THR A 181 15.86 -13.92 -20.84
C THR A 181 17.21 -13.95 -21.56
#